data_9ceeb0ab62d6d111bea63113b65fb27c
#
_entry.id   9ceeb0ab62d6d111bea63113b65fb27c
#
_cell.length_a   1.000
_cell.length_b   1.000
_cell.length_c   1.000
_cell.angle_alpha   90.00
_cell.angle_beta   90.00
_cell.angle_gamma   90.00
#
_symmetry.space_group_name_H-M   'P 1'
#
loop_
_entity.id
_entity.type
_entity.pdbx_description
1 polymer ?
#
loop_
_entity_poly.entity_id
_entity_poly.type
_entity_poly.pdbx_seq_one_letter_code
_entity_poly.pdbx_strand_id
1 'polypeptide(L)'
;SECAAVFILYGTILDIGQIVKRIRAAGKLAFVHADLIEGLSNRGEIAVDFLAEATKADGIISTRPNLIHHAKELGLITVQRFFLLDSISFENVVRQSSHADVIDILPGAMPDVIRRLSQRVTQPLIASGLLTDKRDVCGALAAGAVAVSTTSEELWEA
;
A
#
# COMPACT_ATOMS: atom_id res chain seq x y z
N SER A 1 5.71 16.90 -8.22
CA SER A 1 4.83 16.41 -7.16
C SER A 1 5.58 16.35 -5.84
N GLU A 2 4.94 16.78 -4.76
CA GLU A 2 5.49 16.75 -3.40
C GLU A 2 5.19 15.44 -2.66
N CYS A 3 4.55 14.46 -3.32
CA CYS A 3 4.25 13.18 -2.67
C CYS A 3 5.53 12.50 -2.16
N ALA A 4 5.45 11.89 -0.96
CA ALA A 4 6.59 11.26 -0.30
C ALA A 4 6.88 9.85 -0.81
N ALA A 5 5.86 9.16 -1.31
CA ALA A 5 5.94 7.78 -1.74
C ALA A 5 5.13 7.54 -3.01
N VAL A 6 5.55 6.56 -3.78
CA VAL A 6 4.85 6.12 -4.99
C VAL A 6 4.53 4.64 -4.87
N PHE A 7 3.26 4.30 -5.06
CA PHE A 7 2.79 2.92 -5.15
C PHE A 7 2.76 2.51 -6.63
N ILE A 8 3.58 1.55 -6.99
CA ILE A 8 3.72 1.09 -8.38
C ILE A 8 2.71 -0.03 -8.60
N LEU A 9 1.68 0.26 -9.40
CA LEU A 9 0.55 -0.63 -9.66
C LEU A 9 0.63 -1.31 -11.03
N TYR A 10 1.69 -1.08 -11.79
CA TYR A 10 1.87 -1.61 -13.14
C TYR A 10 3.35 -1.83 -13.45
N GLY A 11 3.62 -2.48 -14.53
CA GLY A 11 4.95 -2.80 -14.98
C GLY A 11 5.15 -4.30 -15.16
N THR A 12 6.32 -4.66 -15.68
CA THR A 12 6.70 -6.04 -15.92
C THR A 12 7.98 -6.37 -15.17
N ILE A 13 8.32 -7.65 -15.11
CA ILE A 13 9.61 -8.08 -14.53
C ILE A 13 10.80 -7.49 -15.28
N LEU A 14 10.61 -7.05 -16.52
CA LEU A 14 11.68 -6.48 -17.33
C LEU A 14 11.95 -5.01 -17.04
N ASP A 15 10.95 -4.25 -16.62
CA ASP A 15 11.05 -2.80 -16.43
C ASP A 15 10.91 -2.33 -14.97
N ILE A 16 10.45 -3.19 -14.08
CA ILE A 16 10.18 -2.79 -12.70
C ILE A 16 11.40 -2.22 -11.99
N GLY A 17 12.58 -2.76 -12.24
CA GLY A 17 13.82 -2.27 -11.66
C GLY A 17 14.13 -0.84 -12.07
N GLN A 18 13.89 -0.48 -13.32
CA GLN A 18 14.09 0.88 -13.84
C GLN A 18 13.06 1.86 -13.29
N ILE A 19 11.81 1.43 -13.16
CA ILE A 19 10.75 2.25 -12.57
C ILE A 19 11.11 2.61 -11.12
N VAL A 20 11.49 1.62 -10.33
CA VAL A 20 11.92 1.81 -8.92
C VAL A 20 13.11 2.78 -8.86
N LYS A 21 14.10 2.59 -9.71
CA LYS A 21 15.30 3.44 -9.76
C LYS A 21 14.96 4.90 -10.03
N ARG A 22 14.06 5.16 -10.96
CA ARG A 22 13.62 6.52 -11.30
C ARG A 22 12.89 7.20 -10.15
N ILE A 23 12.02 6.46 -9.46
CA ILE A 23 11.27 6.97 -8.31
C ILE A 23 12.23 7.34 -7.18
N ARG A 24 13.17 6.46 -6.86
CA ARG A 24 14.15 6.71 -5.80
C ARG A 24 15.11 7.84 -6.16
N ALA A 25 15.50 7.96 -7.41
CA ALA A 25 16.32 9.09 -7.89
C ALA A 25 15.61 10.43 -7.73
N ALA A 26 14.26 10.43 -7.73
CA ALA A 26 13.47 11.62 -7.45
C ALA A 26 13.29 11.92 -5.96
N GLY A 27 13.96 11.16 -5.08
CA GLY A 27 13.90 11.34 -3.62
C GLY A 27 12.64 10.75 -2.97
N LYS A 28 11.92 9.87 -3.64
CA LYS A 28 10.68 9.30 -3.16
C LYS A 28 10.83 7.84 -2.79
N LEU A 29 10.02 7.38 -1.85
CA LEU A 29 9.93 5.95 -1.52
C LEU A 29 9.19 5.20 -2.63
N ALA A 30 9.71 4.04 -3.00
CA ALA A 30 9.12 3.18 -4.02
C ALA A 30 8.57 1.90 -3.40
N PHE A 31 7.26 1.71 -3.52
CA PHE A 31 6.55 0.51 -3.09
C PHE A 31 6.01 -0.23 -4.31
N VAL A 32 6.35 -1.49 -4.46
CA VAL A 32 5.89 -2.31 -5.59
C VAL A 32 4.68 -3.14 -5.15
N HIS A 33 3.59 -3.05 -5.92
CA HIS A 33 2.42 -3.90 -5.70
C HIS A 33 2.70 -5.29 -6.27
N ALA A 34 3.12 -6.21 -5.40
CA ALA A 34 3.61 -7.53 -5.80
C ALA A 34 2.57 -8.37 -6.56
N ASP A 35 1.28 -8.10 -6.34
CA ASP A 35 0.19 -8.83 -6.99
C ASP A 35 -0.07 -8.38 -8.45
N LEU A 36 0.52 -7.26 -8.88
CA LEU A 36 0.16 -6.60 -10.15
C LEU A 36 1.29 -6.52 -11.18
N ILE A 37 2.47 -7.00 -10.86
CA ILE A 37 3.61 -6.95 -11.81
C ILE A 37 3.52 -8.11 -12.80
N GLU A 38 3.47 -7.77 -14.06
CA GLU A 38 3.36 -8.75 -15.15
C GLU A 38 4.61 -9.63 -15.23
N GLY A 39 4.40 -10.92 -15.34
CA GLY A 39 5.48 -11.91 -15.36
C GLY A 39 5.94 -12.37 -13.97
N LEU A 40 5.46 -11.72 -12.91
CA LEU A 40 5.79 -12.09 -11.55
C LEU A 40 4.66 -12.95 -10.95
N SER A 41 4.99 -14.19 -10.57
CA SER A 41 4.01 -15.03 -9.88
C SER A 41 3.85 -14.59 -8.43
N ASN A 42 2.66 -14.16 -8.07
CA ASN A 42 2.36 -13.72 -6.70
C ASN A 42 1.90 -14.87 -5.77
N ARG A 43 1.99 -16.12 -6.21
CA ARG A 43 1.56 -17.27 -5.41
C ARG A 43 2.61 -17.74 -4.41
N GLY A 44 3.85 -17.46 -4.69
CA GLY A 44 4.97 -17.90 -3.86
C GLY A 44 5.85 -16.76 -3.41
N GLU A 45 6.59 -17.01 -2.36
CA GLU A 45 7.49 -16.03 -1.72
C GLU A 45 8.66 -15.63 -2.63
N ILE A 46 8.96 -16.44 -3.65
CA ILE A 46 10.02 -16.13 -4.63
C ILE A 46 9.76 -14.79 -5.35
N ALA A 47 8.50 -14.39 -5.49
CA ALA A 47 8.17 -13.07 -6.03
C ALA A 47 8.76 -11.94 -5.20
N VAL A 48 8.69 -12.07 -3.90
CA VAL A 48 9.25 -11.08 -2.96
C VAL A 48 10.78 -11.11 -2.98
N ASP A 49 11.38 -12.31 -3.05
CA ASP A 49 12.83 -12.45 -3.18
C ASP A 49 13.32 -11.77 -4.46
N PHE A 50 12.61 -11.94 -5.57
CA PHE A 50 12.94 -11.27 -6.83
C PHE A 50 12.92 -9.74 -6.66
N LEU A 51 11.87 -9.20 -6.06
CA LEU A 51 11.76 -7.75 -5.85
C LEU A 51 12.86 -7.22 -4.92
N ALA A 52 13.19 -7.96 -3.88
CA ALA A 52 14.24 -7.57 -2.93
C ALA A 52 15.63 -7.59 -3.57
N GLU A 53 15.93 -8.56 -4.43
CA GLU A 53 17.26 -8.75 -5.04
C GLU A 53 17.43 -7.98 -6.34
N ALA A 54 16.40 -7.97 -7.21
CA ALA A 54 16.48 -7.39 -8.54
C ALA A 54 16.12 -5.90 -8.58
N THR A 55 15.49 -5.38 -7.53
CA THR A 55 15.12 -3.96 -7.42
C THR A 55 15.65 -3.37 -6.13
N LYS A 56 15.65 -2.03 -6.05
CA LYS A 56 15.95 -1.30 -4.81
C LYS A 56 14.67 -0.74 -4.19
N ALA A 57 13.55 -1.45 -4.33
CA ALA A 57 12.28 -1.04 -3.74
C ALA A 57 12.42 -0.87 -2.22
N ASP A 58 11.80 0.16 -1.68
CA ASP A 58 11.77 0.39 -0.24
C ASP A 58 10.82 -0.58 0.47
N GLY A 59 9.77 -1.00 -0.23
CA GLY A 59 8.80 -1.94 0.30
C GLY A 59 7.90 -2.54 -0.75
N ILE A 60 6.98 -3.37 -0.30
CA ILE A 60 5.96 -3.99 -1.13
C ILE A 60 4.56 -3.70 -0.59
N ILE A 61 3.60 -3.76 -1.51
CA ILE A 61 2.17 -3.79 -1.19
C ILE A 61 1.65 -5.13 -1.69
N SER A 62 0.87 -5.81 -0.87
CA SER A 62 0.20 -7.05 -1.27
C SER A 62 -1.09 -7.25 -0.48
N THR A 63 -2.03 -7.97 -1.08
CA THR A 63 -3.22 -8.48 -0.38
C THR A 63 -2.95 -9.82 0.29
N ARG A 64 -1.81 -10.44 0.04
CA ARG A 64 -1.48 -11.80 0.48
C ARG A 64 -0.64 -11.80 1.74
N PRO A 65 -1.14 -12.35 2.86
CA PRO A 65 -0.41 -12.36 4.15
C PRO A 65 0.95 -13.04 4.08
N ASN A 66 1.07 -14.12 3.31
CA ASN A 66 2.35 -14.84 3.18
C ASN A 66 3.44 -13.98 2.52
N LEU A 67 3.09 -13.16 1.53
CA LEU A 67 4.04 -12.26 0.88
C LEU A 67 4.45 -11.12 1.83
N ILE A 68 3.52 -10.58 2.59
CA ILE A 68 3.78 -9.55 3.60
C ILE A 68 4.73 -10.08 4.67
N HIS A 69 4.47 -11.27 5.19
CA HIS A 69 5.31 -11.89 6.21
C HIS A 69 6.75 -12.10 5.69
N HIS A 70 6.90 -12.66 4.51
CA HIS A 70 8.20 -12.91 3.90
C HIS A 70 8.97 -11.62 3.60
N ALA A 71 8.28 -10.59 3.08
CA ALA A 71 8.88 -9.29 2.82
C ALA A 71 9.42 -8.65 4.11
N LYS A 72 8.70 -8.78 5.21
CA LYS A 72 9.16 -8.28 6.50
C LYS A 72 10.43 -9.00 6.97
N GLU A 73 10.53 -10.31 6.78
CA GLU A 73 11.73 -11.09 7.07
C GLU A 73 12.93 -10.60 6.26
N LEU A 74 12.72 -10.14 5.03
CA LEU A 74 13.75 -9.60 4.16
C LEU A 74 14.11 -8.13 4.46
N GLY A 75 13.48 -7.51 5.43
CA GLY A 75 13.74 -6.12 5.80
C GLY A 75 13.04 -5.08 4.93
N LEU A 76 12.09 -5.46 4.09
CA LEU A 76 11.29 -4.54 3.30
C LEU A 76 10.18 -3.92 4.17
N ILE A 77 9.81 -2.68 3.86
CA ILE A 77 8.62 -2.06 4.45
C ILE A 77 7.39 -2.76 3.85
N THR A 78 6.45 -3.14 4.69
CA THR A 78 5.28 -3.91 4.24
C THR A 78 4.01 -3.09 4.37
N VAL A 79 3.24 -3.06 3.27
CA VAL A 79 1.91 -2.45 3.21
C VAL A 79 0.93 -3.55 2.82
N GLN A 80 0.06 -3.92 3.74
CA GLN A 80 -0.98 -4.92 3.46
C GLN A 80 -2.27 -4.23 3.04
N ARG A 81 -2.79 -4.60 1.88
CA ARG A 81 -4.00 -4.01 1.30
C ARG A 81 -5.22 -4.86 1.63
N PHE A 82 -6.29 -4.19 2.07
CA PHE A 82 -7.58 -4.79 2.37
C PHE A 82 -8.70 -4.06 1.67
N PHE A 83 -9.66 -4.84 1.15
CA PHE A 83 -10.90 -4.32 0.60
C PHE A 83 -12.00 -4.42 1.65
N LEU A 84 -12.60 -3.29 2.01
CA LEU A 84 -13.66 -3.22 3.02
C LEU A 84 -15.02 -3.27 2.34
N LEU A 85 -15.63 -4.44 2.32
CA LEU A 85 -16.91 -4.69 1.65
C LEU A 85 -18.06 -4.87 2.65
N ASP A 86 -17.77 -5.41 3.84
CA ASP A 86 -18.74 -5.77 4.85
C ASP A 86 -18.08 -5.89 6.25
N SER A 87 -18.85 -6.30 7.23
CA SER A 87 -18.34 -6.50 8.61
C SER A 87 -17.32 -7.64 8.69
N ILE A 88 -17.42 -8.65 7.83
CA ILE A 88 -16.46 -9.77 7.81
C ILE A 88 -15.09 -9.28 7.34
N SER A 89 -15.05 -8.50 6.27
CA SER A 89 -13.80 -7.92 5.77
C SER A 89 -13.19 -6.93 6.77
N PHE A 90 -14.01 -6.17 7.48
CA PHE A 90 -13.54 -5.31 8.57
C PHE A 90 -12.84 -6.11 9.67
N GLU A 91 -13.47 -7.17 10.17
CA GLU A 91 -12.87 -8.04 11.20
C GLU A 91 -11.62 -8.77 10.70
N ASN A 92 -11.55 -9.09 9.40
CA ASN A 92 -10.35 -9.66 8.80
C ASN A 92 -9.16 -8.72 8.87
N VAL A 93 -9.35 -7.41 8.71
CA VAL A 93 -8.27 -6.42 8.89
C VAL A 93 -7.70 -6.53 10.28
N VAL A 94 -8.56 -6.52 11.29
CA VAL A 94 -8.15 -6.60 12.70
C VAL A 94 -7.36 -7.88 13.00
N ARG A 95 -7.78 -9.02 12.43
CA ARG A 95 -7.13 -10.32 12.67
C ARG A 95 -5.84 -10.51 11.91
N GLN A 96 -5.75 -10.00 10.66
CA GLN A 96 -4.67 -10.33 9.73
C GLN A 96 -3.58 -9.26 9.63
N SER A 97 -3.75 -8.12 10.26
CA SER A 97 -2.85 -6.98 10.10
C SER A 97 -1.57 -7.04 10.93
N SER A 98 -1.44 -8.02 11.82
CA SER A 98 -0.37 -8.05 12.84
C SER A 98 1.06 -8.06 12.29
N HIS A 99 1.26 -8.50 11.06
CA HIS A 99 2.58 -8.60 10.45
C HIS A 99 2.96 -7.41 9.55
N ALA A 100 1.99 -6.60 9.12
CA ALA A 100 2.25 -5.47 8.25
C ALA A 100 2.75 -4.26 9.03
N ASP A 101 3.66 -3.49 8.42
CA ASP A 101 4.08 -2.20 8.97
C ASP A 101 3.00 -1.14 8.80
N VAL A 102 2.28 -1.21 7.70
CA VAL A 102 1.21 -0.26 7.33
C VAL A 102 0.03 -1.02 6.75
N ILE A 103 -1.17 -0.55 7.05
CA ILE A 103 -2.42 -1.09 6.51
C ILE A 103 -2.97 -0.10 5.48
N ASP A 104 -3.24 -0.60 4.28
CA ASP A 104 -3.88 0.16 3.21
C ASP A 104 -5.31 -0.34 3.04
N ILE A 105 -6.29 0.55 3.14
CA ILE A 105 -7.71 0.20 3.07
C ILE A 105 -8.40 0.87 1.89
N LEU A 106 -9.26 0.10 1.23
CA LEU A 106 -10.10 0.54 0.12
C LEU A 106 -11.56 0.14 0.40
N PRO A 107 -12.52 1.00 0.08
CA PRO A 107 -12.37 2.38 -0.40
C PRO A 107 -12.00 3.35 0.75
N GLY A 108 -11.19 4.38 0.41
CA GLY A 108 -10.70 5.36 1.38
C GLY A 108 -11.69 6.48 1.72
N ALA A 109 -12.74 6.64 0.94
CA ALA A 109 -13.75 7.69 1.14
C ALA A 109 -14.85 7.28 2.14
N MET A 110 -14.45 6.65 3.25
CA MET A 110 -15.35 6.19 4.34
C MET A 110 -14.80 6.61 5.70
N PRO A 111 -14.92 7.89 6.09
CA PRO A 111 -14.30 8.40 7.33
C PRO A 111 -14.72 7.64 8.58
N ASP A 112 -15.99 7.27 8.70
CA ASP A 112 -16.49 6.57 9.90
C ASP A 112 -15.89 5.17 10.04
N VAL A 113 -15.66 4.48 8.93
CA VAL A 113 -15.00 3.17 8.93
C VAL A 113 -13.53 3.32 9.31
N ILE A 114 -12.84 4.33 8.76
CA ILE A 114 -11.46 4.64 9.11
C ILE A 114 -11.33 4.90 10.60
N ARG A 115 -12.22 5.71 11.15
CA ARG A 115 -12.22 6.05 12.59
C ARG A 115 -12.40 4.81 13.46
N ARG A 116 -13.34 3.96 13.11
CA ARG A 116 -13.59 2.70 13.84
C ARG A 116 -12.39 1.76 13.76
N LEU A 117 -11.80 1.63 12.57
CA LEU A 117 -10.65 0.75 12.35
C LEU A 117 -9.41 1.26 13.09
N SER A 118 -9.17 2.56 13.11
CA SER A 118 -8.02 3.18 13.80
C SER A 118 -8.02 2.91 15.32
N GLN A 119 -9.19 2.62 15.88
CA GLN A 119 -9.34 2.26 17.29
C GLN A 119 -9.07 0.76 17.56
N ARG A 120 -9.04 -0.05 16.51
CA ARG A 120 -8.91 -1.51 16.61
C ARG A 120 -7.55 -2.04 16.20
N VAL A 121 -6.76 -1.25 15.47
CA VAL A 121 -5.43 -1.62 14.99
C VAL A 121 -4.39 -0.62 15.50
N THR A 122 -3.15 -1.07 15.62
CA THR A 122 -2.03 -0.23 16.08
C THR A 122 -1.22 0.33 14.92
N GLN A 123 -1.26 -0.33 13.76
CA GLN A 123 -0.52 0.10 12.59
C GLN A 123 -1.13 1.37 11.98
N PRO A 124 -0.30 2.22 11.36
CA PRO A 124 -0.80 3.36 10.60
C PRO A 124 -1.66 2.90 9.43
N LEU A 125 -2.72 3.67 9.15
CA LEU A 125 -3.67 3.42 8.07
C LEU A 125 -3.43 4.37 6.92
N ILE A 126 -3.41 3.82 5.71
CA ILE A 126 -3.48 4.59 4.46
C ILE A 126 -4.88 4.38 3.88
N ALA A 127 -5.53 5.47 3.48
CA ALA A 127 -6.83 5.42 2.81
C ALA A 127 -6.63 5.53 1.30
N SER A 128 -7.14 4.56 0.55
CA SER A 128 -6.96 4.46 -0.89
C SER A 128 -8.29 4.21 -1.60
N GLY A 129 -8.40 4.69 -2.84
CA GLY A 129 -9.56 4.44 -3.68
C GLY A 129 -10.76 5.35 -3.38
N LEU A 130 -11.45 5.75 -4.44
CA LEU A 130 -12.64 6.59 -4.41
C LEU A 130 -12.44 7.96 -3.73
N LEU A 131 -11.22 8.43 -3.64
CA LEU A 131 -10.90 9.79 -3.20
C LEU A 131 -10.96 10.71 -4.42
N THR A 132 -11.96 11.58 -4.47
CA THR A 132 -12.26 12.37 -5.65
C THR A 132 -11.93 13.85 -5.49
N ASP A 133 -11.93 14.35 -4.27
CA ASP A 133 -11.65 15.76 -4.00
C ASP A 133 -10.89 15.95 -2.68
N LYS A 134 -10.52 17.19 -2.41
CA LYS A 134 -9.78 17.55 -1.19
C LYS A 134 -10.58 17.25 0.09
N ARG A 135 -11.90 17.27 0.06
CA ARG A 135 -12.73 16.96 1.23
C ARG A 135 -12.60 15.50 1.60
N ASP A 136 -12.55 14.61 0.61
CA ASP A 136 -12.32 13.18 0.85
C ASP A 136 -10.96 12.96 1.53
N VAL A 137 -9.91 13.63 1.04
CA VAL A 137 -8.57 13.58 1.63
C VAL A 137 -8.58 14.07 3.07
N CYS A 138 -9.13 15.25 3.31
CA CYS A 138 -9.23 15.83 4.66
C CYS A 138 -10.08 14.96 5.58
N GLY A 139 -11.17 14.38 5.07
CA GLY A 139 -12.04 13.49 5.83
C GLY A 139 -11.32 12.22 6.28
N ALA A 140 -10.55 11.61 5.41
CA ALA A 140 -9.75 10.42 5.73
C ALA A 140 -8.68 10.72 6.78
N LEU A 141 -7.95 11.81 6.62
CA LEU A 141 -6.91 12.21 7.57
C LEU A 141 -7.51 12.58 8.94
N ALA A 142 -8.62 13.32 8.96
CA ALA A 142 -9.30 13.67 10.21
C ALA A 142 -9.87 12.44 10.93
N ALA A 143 -10.19 11.38 10.21
CA ALA A 143 -10.70 10.14 10.78
C ALA A 143 -9.62 9.23 11.37
N GLY A 144 -8.34 9.51 11.08
CA GLY A 144 -7.23 8.77 11.66
C GLY A 144 -6.27 8.12 10.66
N ALA A 145 -6.49 8.27 9.35
CA ALA A 145 -5.50 7.86 8.37
C ALA A 145 -4.26 8.75 8.45
N VAL A 146 -3.09 8.17 8.32
CA VAL A 146 -1.83 8.94 8.34
C VAL A 146 -1.48 9.50 6.97
N ALA A 147 -2.03 8.90 5.92
CA ALA A 147 -1.83 9.29 4.54
C ALA A 147 -3.00 8.82 3.66
N VAL A 148 -3.05 9.35 2.46
CA VAL A 148 -3.96 8.88 1.42
C VAL A 148 -3.15 8.46 0.20
N SER A 149 -3.67 7.51 -0.57
CA SER A 149 -3.11 7.11 -1.85
C SER A 149 -4.16 7.30 -2.95
N THR A 150 -3.78 7.94 -4.02
CA THR A 150 -4.69 8.27 -5.12
C THR A 150 -3.96 8.27 -6.45
N THR A 151 -4.68 7.94 -7.53
CA THR A 151 -4.21 8.08 -8.90
C THR A 151 -4.57 9.46 -9.49
N SER A 152 -5.33 10.27 -8.77
CA SER A 152 -5.68 11.62 -9.20
C SER A 152 -4.49 12.56 -9.00
N GLU A 153 -3.89 13.01 -10.09
CA GLU A 153 -2.74 13.92 -10.06
C GLU A 153 -3.07 15.25 -9.40
N GLU A 154 -4.31 15.72 -9.51
CA GLU A 154 -4.76 16.95 -8.87
C GLU A 154 -4.68 16.89 -7.34
N LEU A 155 -4.80 15.69 -6.78
CA LEU A 155 -4.73 15.48 -5.33
C LEU A 155 -3.31 15.27 -4.80
N TRP A 156 -2.32 15.10 -5.68
CA TRP A 156 -0.93 14.92 -5.25
C TRP A 156 -0.31 16.21 -4.68
N GLU A 157 -0.92 17.34 -5.01
CA GLU A 157 -0.47 18.66 -4.54
C GLU A 157 -1.47 19.30 -3.54
N ALA A 158 -2.46 18.54 -3.15
CA ALA A 158 -3.56 19.06 -2.33
C ALA A 158 -3.18 19.31 -0.84
#